data_feef156b023d518e12d69f0438d6158c
#
_entry.id   feef156b023d518e12d69f0438d6158c
#
_cell.length_a   1.000
_cell.length_b   1.000
_cell.length_c   1.000
_cell.angle_alpha   90.00
_cell.angle_beta   90.00
_cell.angle_gamma   90.00
#
_symmetry.space_group_name_H-M   'P 1'
#
loop_
_entity.id
_entity.type
_entity.pdbx_description
1 polymer ?
#
loop_
_entity_poly.entity_id
_entity_poly.type
_entity_poly.pdbx_seq_one_letter_code
_entity_poly.pdbx_strand_id
1 'polypeptide(L)'
;MKQIWVIDDEPTICWALRKELEQAGYAVEVFGSAEACLERISNARSYPNVVLLDVRLPGMSGLELLGHLQGLPSQPAVIVMTAFGDLKVAVEAVRGRAFEYLTKPFDLSTVLNLVERAARTATPSVPVAANYAGAKPSHDTMLGDSPAMQRVYKQIAIAAQSDAPVLIDGESGTGKSLVARMIHRFSNRALQPLVFFRPDADHITESDAELFGTCLPSSIAVAASAVSGSTGVGGLGPNKQPGLMLLSGQGTLVIDEVVELSIAAQAKLLGAIEAGSFQAVSSAESDPFQARLLFTSSVDLEGACNDGALYEPLAAQMRVINIQLPPLRERREDIRGLAHAFLAMVAPDAGKQLSDLAIESLQSQSWPGNVRQLKQAVQYAAVHARGSIINPEDLPVLEGQPTDRSVHGSTAENLEQATRSWLQAQCREGGFLHEHFLAIAERALIQAMLEECVGNRAAVASRLGLHRTTLRQKMKRYGL
;
A
#
# COMPACT_ATOMS: atom_id res chain seq x y z
N MET A 1 -11.64 -26.18 -35.18
CA MET A 1 -12.07 -26.04 -33.78
C MET A 1 -10.84 -25.62 -32.99
N LYS A 2 -10.91 -24.59 -32.11
CA LYS A 2 -9.74 -24.21 -31.32
C LYS A 2 -9.51 -25.23 -30.23
N GLN A 3 -8.25 -25.61 -30.01
CA GLN A 3 -7.86 -26.63 -29.05
C GLN A 3 -7.41 -25.97 -27.74
N ILE A 4 -7.92 -26.45 -26.62
CA ILE A 4 -7.61 -25.99 -25.27
C ILE A 4 -7.05 -27.15 -24.46
N TRP A 5 -5.96 -26.93 -23.74
CA TRP A 5 -5.43 -27.89 -22.80
C TRP A 5 -5.69 -27.42 -21.37
N VAL A 6 -6.16 -28.32 -20.52
CA VAL A 6 -6.37 -28.10 -19.08
C VAL A 6 -5.39 -28.99 -18.34
N ILE A 7 -4.52 -28.38 -17.54
CA ILE A 7 -3.46 -29.07 -16.79
C ILE A 7 -3.67 -28.76 -15.31
N ASP A 8 -4.23 -29.71 -14.59
CA ASP A 8 -4.61 -29.58 -13.17
C ASP A 8 -4.70 -30.99 -12.56
N ASP A 9 -4.19 -31.17 -11.34
CA ASP A 9 -4.21 -32.47 -10.67
C ASP A 9 -5.53 -32.75 -9.95
N GLU A 10 -6.45 -31.77 -9.87
CA GLU A 10 -7.78 -31.91 -9.28
C GLU A 10 -8.81 -32.39 -10.30
N PRO A 11 -9.29 -33.69 -10.24
CA PRO A 11 -10.21 -34.22 -11.24
C PRO A 11 -11.53 -33.45 -11.32
N THR A 12 -11.99 -32.91 -10.20
CA THR A 12 -13.26 -32.16 -10.12
C THR A 12 -13.20 -30.87 -10.92
N ILE A 13 -12.09 -30.12 -10.81
CA ILE A 13 -11.85 -28.89 -11.56
C ILE A 13 -11.70 -29.22 -13.05
N CYS A 14 -10.89 -30.21 -13.38
CA CYS A 14 -10.72 -30.71 -14.73
C CYS A 14 -12.06 -31.08 -15.41
N TRP A 15 -12.92 -31.80 -14.70
CA TRP A 15 -14.24 -32.18 -15.22
C TRP A 15 -15.13 -30.97 -15.48
N ALA A 16 -15.19 -30.03 -14.51
CA ALA A 16 -16.02 -28.83 -14.63
C ALA A 16 -15.56 -27.92 -15.79
N LEU A 17 -14.25 -27.66 -15.89
CA LEU A 17 -13.65 -26.87 -16.98
C LEU A 17 -13.86 -27.52 -18.33
N ARG A 18 -13.62 -28.85 -18.44
CA ARG A 18 -13.80 -29.57 -19.66
C ARG A 18 -15.26 -29.50 -20.15
N LYS A 19 -16.22 -29.76 -19.27
CA LYS A 19 -17.64 -29.72 -19.60
C LYS A 19 -18.07 -28.36 -20.13
N GLU A 20 -17.67 -27.29 -19.44
CA GLU A 20 -18.06 -25.93 -19.80
C GLU A 20 -17.44 -25.46 -21.11
N LEU A 21 -16.15 -25.77 -21.32
CA LEU A 21 -15.42 -25.41 -22.53
C LEU A 21 -15.89 -26.21 -23.75
N GLU A 22 -16.22 -27.51 -23.59
CA GLU A 22 -16.79 -28.32 -24.67
C GLU A 22 -18.18 -27.82 -25.07
N GLN A 23 -19.02 -27.38 -24.11
CA GLN A 23 -20.32 -26.73 -24.38
C GLN A 23 -20.15 -25.39 -25.14
N ALA A 24 -19.07 -24.66 -24.89
CA ALA A 24 -18.74 -23.43 -25.62
C ALA A 24 -18.13 -23.70 -27.01
N GLY A 25 -17.99 -24.98 -27.44
CA GLY A 25 -17.54 -25.34 -28.77
C GLY A 25 -16.02 -25.48 -28.93
N TYR A 26 -15.26 -25.63 -27.85
CA TYR A 26 -13.83 -25.89 -27.90
C TYR A 26 -13.49 -27.38 -27.90
N ALA A 27 -12.35 -27.77 -28.46
CA ALA A 27 -11.78 -29.09 -28.29
C ALA A 27 -10.90 -29.12 -27.05
N VAL A 28 -11.21 -29.95 -26.05
CA VAL A 28 -10.52 -29.91 -24.74
C VAL A 28 -9.75 -31.23 -24.52
N GLU A 29 -8.47 -31.09 -24.18
CA GLU A 29 -7.60 -32.17 -23.70
C GLU A 29 -7.20 -31.87 -22.24
N VAL A 30 -7.19 -32.88 -21.37
CA VAL A 30 -6.97 -32.74 -19.94
C VAL A 30 -5.75 -33.55 -19.52
N PHE A 31 -4.87 -32.97 -18.69
CA PHE A 31 -3.67 -33.60 -18.16
C PHE A 31 -3.63 -33.41 -16.63
N GLY A 32 -3.35 -34.49 -15.89
CA GLY A 32 -3.22 -34.48 -14.43
C GLY A 32 -1.81 -34.14 -13.93
N SER A 33 -0.83 -33.97 -14.82
CA SER A 33 0.54 -33.60 -14.45
C SER A 33 1.26 -32.88 -15.59
N ALA A 34 2.34 -32.17 -15.24
CA ALA A 34 3.20 -31.49 -16.21
C ALA A 34 3.91 -32.49 -17.14
N GLU A 35 4.33 -33.62 -16.61
CA GLU A 35 5.06 -34.66 -17.35
C GLU A 35 4.17 -35.27 -18.45
N ALA A 36 2.89 -35.55 -18.16
CA ALA A 36 1.94 -36.06 -19.16
C ALA A 36 1.74 -35.03 -20.30
N CYS A 37 1.72 -33.76 -19.97
CA CYS A 37 1.65 -32.68 -20.95
C CYS A 37 2.93 -32.64 -21.83
N LEU A 38 4.11 -32.74 -21.25
CA LEU A 38 5.40 -32.75 -21.97
C LEU A 38 5.52 -33.96 -22.89
N GLU A 39 5.09 -35.14 -22.44
CA GLU A 39 5.05 -36.34 -23.29
C GLU A 39 4.11 -36.15 -24.49
N ARG A 40 2.96 -35.51 -24.26
CA ARG A 40 2.03 -35.17 -25.33
C ARG A 40 2.62 -34.15 -26.33
N ILE A 41 3.37 -33.15 -25.83
CA ILE A 41 4.09 -32.16 -26.64
C ILE A 41 5.12 -32.84 -27.54
N SER A 42 5.90 -33.79 -27.01
CA SER A 42 6.95 -34.49 -27.72
C SER A 42 6.41 -35.32 -28.91
N ASN A 43 5.16 -35.80 -28.77
CA ASN A 43 4.48 -36.62 -29.77
C ASN A 43 3.42 -35.82 -30.59
N ALA A 44 3.39 -34.48 -30.45
CA ALA A 44 2.32 -33.66 -30.99
C ALA A 44 2.44 -33.40 -32.50
N ARG A 45 1.31 -33.61 -33.20
CA ARG A 45 1.09 -33.11 -34.58
C ARG A 45 0.39 -31.75 -34.60
N SER A 46 -0.20 -31.35 -33.52
CA SER A 46 -0.87 -30.06 -33.33
C SER A 46 -0.70 -29.57 -31.88
N TYR A 47 -0.59 -28.27 -31.68
CA TYR A 47 -0.45 -27.64 -30.38
C TYR A 47 -1.72 -26.88 -29.99
N PRO A 48 -1.98 -26.66 -28.68
CA PRO A 48 -3.15 -25.94 -28.23
C PRO A 48 -3.08 -24.45 -28.61
N ASN A 49 -4.26 -23.83 -28.69
CA ASN A 49 -4.38 -22.37 -28.82
C ASN A 49 -4.30 -21.69 -27.46
N VAL A 50 -4.91 -22.32 -26.45
CA VAL A 50 -4.95 -21.83 -25.06
C VAL A 50 -4.63 -22.97 -24.12
N VAL A 51 -3.91 -22.69 -23.05
CA VAL A 51 -3.62 -23.62 -21.95
C VAL A 51 -4.10 -23.01 -20.64
N LEU A 52 -4.92 -23.78 -19.91
CA LEU A 52 -5.25 -23.52 -18.50
C LEU A 52 -4.29 -24.36 -17.66
N LEU A 53 -3.44 -23.73 -16.84
CA LEU A 53 -2.30 -24.38 -16.19
C LEU A 53 -2.33 -24.13 -14.68
N ASP A 54 -2.49 -25.19 -13.89
CA ASP A 54 -2.30 -25.06 -12.44
C ASP A 54 -0.81 -24.89 -12.09
N VAL A 55 -0.55 -24.03 -11.11
CA VAL A 55 0.79 -23.81 -10.57
C VAL A 55 1.29 -24.99 -9.75
N ARG A 56 0.38 -25.59 -8.95
CA ARG A 56 0.72 -26.69 -8.04
C ARG A 56 0.39 -28.03 -8.67
N LEU A 57 1.31 -28.55 -9.43
CA LEU A 57 1.22 -29.90 -9.97
C LEU A 57 2.13 -30.86 -9.22
N PRO A 58 1.80 -32.16 -9.16
CA PRO A 58 2.71 -33.18 -8.63
C PRO A 58 3.93 -33.31 -9.56
N GLY A 59 5.12 -33.37 -8.96
CA GLY A 59 6.37 -33.45 -9.71
C GLY A 59 6.85 -32.08 -10.19
N MET A 60 6.83 -31.83 -11.48
CA MET A 60 7.23 -30.55 -12.08
C MET A 60 6.17 -29.49 -11.82
N SER A 61 6.59 -28.29 -11.39
CA SER A 61 5.66 -27.17 -11.15
C SER A 61 5.07 -26.63 -12.45
N GLY A 62 3.84 -26.07 -12.37
CA GLY A 62 3.22 -25.44 -13.53
C GLY A 62 4.01 -24.23 -14.06
N LEU A 63 4.75 -23.51 -13.21
CA LEU A 63 5.59 -22.40 -13.65
C LEU A 63 6.83 -22.86 -14.43
N GLU A 64 7.39 -24.02 -14.14
CA GLU A 64 8.44 -24.63 -14.95
C GLU A 64 7.87 -25.08 -16.31
N LEU A 65 6.67 -25.71 -16.31
CA LEU A 65 5.99 -26.09 -17.53
C LEU A 65 5.64 -24.88 -18.40
N LEU A 66 5.28 -23.74 -17.80
CA LEU A 66 5.03 -22.49 -18.53
C LEU A 66 6.23 -22.11 -19.42
N GLY A 67 7.46 -22.24 -18.90
CA GLY A 67 8.68 -22.01 -19.68
C GLY A 67 8.80 -22.92 -20.92
N HIS A 68 8.46 -24.19 -20.77
CA HIS A 68 8.44 -25.14 -21.89
C HIS A 68 7.36 -24.83 -22.94
N LEU A 69 6.15 -24.44 -22.49
CA LEU A 69 5.03 -24.08 -23.36
C LEU A 69 5.34 -22.82 -24.18
N GLN A 70 6.03 -21.86 -23.60
CA GLN A 70 6.46 -20.63 -24.31
C GLN A 70 7.57 -20.89 -25.35
N GLY A 71 8.31 -21.96 -25.20
CA GLY A 71 9.31 -22.41 -26.20
C GLY A 71 8.72 -23.10 -27.41
N LEU A 72 7.40 -23.37 -27.46
CA LEU A 72 6.74 -24.04 -28.56
C LEU A 72 6.60 -23.11 -29.79
N PRO A 73 6.68 -23.66 -31.03
CA PRO A 73 6.54 -22.84 -32.25
C PRO A 73 5.20 -22.09 -32.33
N SER A 74 4.13 -22.64 -31.77
CA SER A 74 2.79 -22.04 -31.77
C SER A 74 2.54 -21.05 -30.68
N GLN A 75 3.42 -20.98 -29.67
CA GLN A 75 3.30 -20.13 -28.46
C GLN A 75 1.86 -19.98 -27.96
N PRO A 76 1.29 -21.01 -27.32
CA PRO A 76 -0.10 -20.96 -26.85
C PRO A 76 -0.29 -19.85 -25.82
N ALA A 77 -1.46 -19.25 -25.78
CA ALA A 77 -1.81 -18.34 -24.70
C ALA A 77 -2.03 -19.15 -23.41
N VAL A 78 -1.17 -18.95 -22.41
CA VAL A 78 -1.25 -19.69 -21.13
C VAL A 78 -1.96 -18.86 -20.07
N ILE A 79 -3.04 -19.39 -19.50
CA ILE A 79 -3.73 -18.83 -18.35
C ILE A 79 -3.33 -19.68 -17.13
N VAL A 80 -2.63 -19.06 -16.19
CA VAL A 80 -2.12 -19.73 -14.99
C VAL A 80 -3.20 -19.72 -13.91
N MET A 81 -3.52 -20.88 -13.33
CA MET A 81 -4.46 -21.07 -12.22
C MET A 81 -3.68 -21.27 -10.92
N THR A 82 -4.09 -20.62 -9.82
CA THR A 82 -3.42 -20.75 -8.52
C THR A 82 -4.42 -20.77 -7.37
N ALA A 83 -4.17 -21.61 -6.36
CA ALA A 83 -5.00 -21.68 -5.14
C ALA A 83 -4.72 -20.51 -4.17
N PHE A 84 -3.59 -19.80 -4.31
CA PHE A 84 -3.20 -18.69 -3.45
C PHE A 84 -2.82 -17.49 -4.30
N GLY A 85 -3.36 -16.32 -3.91
CA GLY A 85 -3.00 -15.03 -4.48
C GLY A 85 -1.61 -14.56 -4.03
N ASP A 86 -0.58 -15.39 -4.22
CA ASP A 86 0.79 -15.03 -3.88
C ASP A 86 1.38 -14.11 -4.95
N LEU A 87 1.85 -12.95 -4.54
CA LEU A 87 2.53 -11.98 -5.42
C LEU A 87 3.69 -12.63 -6.19
N LYS A 88 4.42 -13.58 -5.57
CA LYS A 88 5.51 -14.29 -6.23
C LYS A 88 5.02 -15.06 -7.45
N VAL A 89 3.91 -15.79 -7.30
CA VAL A 89 3.29 -16.55 -8.41
C VAL A 89 2.82 -15.60 -9.51
N ALA A 90 2.17 -14.48 -9.16
CA ALA A 90 1.75 -13.49 -10.15
C ALA A 90 2.94 -12.91 -10.93
N VAL A 91 4.03 -12.57 -10.25
CA VAL A 91 5.26 -12.06 -10.89
C VAL A 91 5.91 -13.12 -11.77
N GLU A 92 6.01 -14.38 -11.32
CA GLU A 92 6.60 -15.47 -12.10
C GLU A 92 5.74 -15.81 -13.34
N ALA A 93 4.40 -15.78 -13.21
CA ALA A 93 3.49 -15.95 -14.33
C ALA A 93 3.65 -14.83 -15.38
N VAL A 94 3.74 -13.56 -14.94
CA VAL A 94 3.97 -12.41 -15.85
C VAL A 94 5.36 -12.50 -16.49
N ARG A 95 6.41 -12.85 -15.74
CA ARG A 95 7.77 -13.08 -16.28
C ARG A 95 7.80 -14.21 -17.29
N GLY A 96 7.08 -15.31 -17.01
CA GLY A 96 6.90 -16.43 -17.89
C GLY A 96 5.99 -16.14 -19.10
N ARG A 97 5.53 -14.88 -19.27
CA ARG A 97 4.63 -14.44 -20.32
C ARG A 97 3.30 -15.19 -20.37
N ALA A 98 2.78 -15.55 -19.21
CA ALA A 98 1.40 -15.99 -19.15
C ALA A 98 0.47 -14.92 -19.73
N PHE A 99 -0.54 -15.33 -20.45
CA PHE A 99 -1.58 -14.42 -20.97
C PHE A 99 -2.34 -13.76 -19.85
N GLU A 100 -2.67 -14.55 -18.82
CA GLU A 100 -3.37 -14.08 -17.62
C GLU A 100 -3.12 -15.07 -16.47
N TYR A 101 -3.40 -14.66 -15.21
CA TYR A 101 -3.51 -15.60 -14.10
C TYR A 101 -4.86 -15.49 -13.41
N LEU A 102 -5.32 -16.59 -12.80
CA LEU A 102 -6.63 -16.74 -12.20
C LEU A 102 -6.48 -17.41 -10.84
N THR A 103 -7.11 -16.86 -9.80
CA THR A 103 -7.10 -17.43 -8.45
C THR A 103 -8.28 -18.37 -8.23
N LYS A 104 -8.02 -19.56 -7.68
CA LYS A 104 -9.05 -20.50 -7.21
C LYS A 104 -9.56 -20.02 -5.83
N PRO A 105 -10.89 -20.06 -5.54
CA PRO A 105 -11.96 -20.50 -6.43
C PRO A 105 -12.35 -19.41 -7.45
N PHE A 106 -12.74 -19.83 -8.65
CA PHE A 106 -13.13 -18.94 -9.74
C PHE A 106 -14.49 -19.33 -10.34
N ASP A 107 -15.17 -18.35 -10.92
CA ASP A 107 -16.40 -18.60 -11.67
C ASP A 107 -16.10 -19.10 -13.09
N LEU A 108 -16.82 -20.11 -13.55
CA LEU A 108 -16.65 -20.68 -14.88
C LEU A 108 -16.91 -19.65 -16.00
N SER A 109 -17.81 -18.70 -15.78
CA SER A 109 -18.05 -17.57 -16.70
C SER A 109 -16.81 -16.70 -16.89
N THR A 110 -16.04 -16.47 -15.81
CA THR A 110 -14.76 -15.73 -15.86
C THR A 110 -13.75 -16.49 -16.71
N VAL A 111 -13.65 -17.81 -16.52
CA VAL A 111 -12.74 -18.65 -17.32
C VAL A 111 -13.10 -18.59 -18.82
N LEU A 112 -14.38 -18.71 -19.16
CA LEU A 112 -14.84 -18.64 -20.55
C LEU A 112 -14.47 -17.31 -21.20
N ASN A 113 -14.71 -16.20 -20.53
CA ASN A 113 -14.34 -14.86 -21.02
C ASN A 113 -12.81 -14.71 -21.23
N LEU A 114 -12.00 -15.26 -20.32
CA LEU A 114 -10.54 -15.24 -20.43
C LEU A 114 -10.06 -16.10 -21.59
N VAL A 115 -10.61 -17.32 -21.73
CA VAL A 115 -10.29 -18.23 -22.82
C VAL A 115 -10.68 -17.63 -24.17
N GLU A 116 -11.84 -17.00 -24.28
CA GLU A 116 -12.28 -16.33 -25.51
C GLU A 116 -11.33 -15.20 -25.91
N ARG A 117 -10.90 -14.37 -24.95
CA ARG A 117 -9.90 -13.30 -25.16
C ARG A 117 -8.56 -13.89 -25.57
N ALA A 118 -8.06 -14.89 -24.85
CA ALA A 118 -6.81 -15.58 -25.16
C ALA A 118 -6.80 -16.20 -26.56
N ALA A 119 -7.93 -16.83 -26.91
CA ALA A 119 -8.09 -17.45 -28.21
C ALA A 119 -8.14 -16.46 -29.41
N ARG A 120 -8.44 -15.17 -29.16
CA ARG A 120 -8.46 -14.08 -30.17
C ARG A 120 -7.09 -13.46 -30.38
N THR A 121 -6.20 -13.46 -29.37
CA THR A 121 -4.98 -12.61 -29.29
C THR A 121 -3.70 -13.33 -29.76
N ALA A 122 -3.76 -14.46 -30.45
CA ALA A 122 -2.59 -15.21 -30.90
C ALA A 122 -1.66 -14.39 -31.79
N THR A 123 -0.69 -13.67 -31.22
CA THR A 123 0.46 -13.04 -31.89
C THR A 123 1.69 -13.04 -30.95
N PRO A 124 2.89 -13.39 -31.41
CA PRO A 124 4.07 -13.66 -30.57
C PRO A 124 4.87 -12.41 -30.20
N SER A 125 5.41 -12.35 -28.99
CA SER A 125 6.43 -11.38 -28.59
C SER A 125 7.65 -12.05 -27.93
N VAL A 126 8.83 -11.46 -28.14
CA VAL A 126 10.22 -11.94 -28.03
C VAL A 126 10.72 -12.20 -26.58
N PRO A 127 11.66 -13.16 -26.32
CA PRO A 127 12.03 -13.64 -24.98
C PRO A 127 13.14 -12.86 -24.28
N VAL A 128 13.09 -12.81 -22.95
CA VAL A 128 14.25 -12.55 -22.07
C VAL A 128 14.21 -13.53 -20.89
N ALA A 129 15.30 -14.27 -20.73
CA ALA A 129 15.51 -15.24 -19.66
C ALA A 129 16.19 -14.59 -18.47
N ALA A 130 15.81 -14.97 -17.25
CA ALA A 130 16.66 -14.84 -16.07
C ALA A 130 16.26 -15.82 -14.95
N ASN A 131 17.21 -16.62 -14.50
CA ASN A 131 17.17 -17.54 -13.39
C ASN A 131 17.19 -16.80 -12.05
N TYR A 132 16.35 -17.20 -11.11
CA TYR A 132 16.65 -17.03 -9.69
C TYR A 132 15.96 -18.10 -8.83
N ALA A 133 16.80 -18.80 -8.03
CA ALA A 133 16.38 -19.77 -7.03
C ALA A 133 16.31 -19.11 -5.65
N GLY A 134 15.27 -19.46 -4.89
CA GLY A 134 15.25 -19.58 -3.43
C GLY A 134 15.47 -18.33 -2.56
N ALA A 135 14.40 -17.80 -1.97
CA ALA A 135 14.50 -17.01 -0.74
C ALA A 135 13.43 -17.44 0.26
N LYS A 136 13.84 -17.65 1.53
CA LYS A 136 13.00 -17.93 2.70
C LYS A 136 12.04 -16.75 2.98
N PRO A 137 10.89 -16.99 3.64
CA PRO A 137 9.96 -15.91 3.99
C PRO A 137 10.64 -14.90 4.91
N SER A 138 10.89 -13.71 4.40
CA SER A 138 11.37 -12.54 5.14
C SER A 138 10.18 -11.67 5.56
N HIS A 139 10.42 -10.76 6.52
CA HIS A 139 9.45 -9.77 7.04
C HIS A 139 8.74 -8.90 5.97
N ASP A 140 9.08 -9.04 4.70
CA ASP A 140 8.56 -8.30 3.55
C ASP A 140 7.61 -9.16 2.69
N THR A 141 6.71 -9.93 3.29
CA THR A 141 5.69 -10.67 2.53
C THR A 141 4.41 -9.85 2.49
N MET A 142 3.92 -9.57 1.27
CA MET A 142 2.62 -8.94 1.06
C MET A 142 1.53 -10.00 1.13
N LEU A 143 0.53 -9.78 1.97
CA LEU A 143 -0.57 -10.70 2.22
C LEU A 143 -1.90 -10.06 1.79
N GLY A 144 -2.78 -10.85 1.19
CA GLY A 144 -4.13 -10.48 0.80
C GLY A 144 -4.66 -11.35 -0.33
N ASP A 145 -5.78 -12.01 -0.09
CA ASP A 145 -6.43 -12.92 -1.03
C ASP A 145 -7.64 -12.27 -1.73
N SER A 146 -8.01 -11.05 -1.29
CA SER A 146 -9.15 -10.32 -1.86
C SER A 146 -8.96 -10.01 -3.35
N PRO A 147 -10.04 -9.97 -4.15
CA PRO A 147 -9.97 -9.60 -5.56
C PRO A 147 -9.34 -8.22 -5.81
N ALA A 148 -9.47 -7.32 -4.85
CA ALA A 148 -8.85 -5.99 -4.90
C ALA A 148 -7.32 -6.11 -4.83
N MET A 149 -6.78 -6.93 -3.91
CA MET A 149 -5.33 -7.17 -3.79
C MET A 149 -4.77 -7.95 -4.97
N GLN A 150 -5.54 -8.88 -5.57
CA GLN A 150 -5.11 -9.58 -6.78
C GLN A 150 -4.85 -8.62 -7.95
N ARG A 151 -5.69 -7.59 -8.10
CA ARG A 151 -5.46 -6.53 -9.10
C ARG A 151 -4.15 -5.76 -8.81
N VAL A 152 -3.89 -5.46 -7.55
CA VAL A 152 -2.63 -4.81 -7.12
C VAL A 152 -1.43 -5.69 -7.43
N TYR A 153 -1.48 -6.99 -7.12
CA TYR A 153 -0.38 -7.93 -7.42
C TYR A 153 -0.05 -7.99 -8.91
N LYS A 154 -1.08 -8.01 -9.76
CA LYS A 154 -0.90 -7.94 -11.20
C LYS A 154 -0.21 -6.65 -11.65
N GLN A 155 -0.64 -5.50 -11.11
CA GLN A 155 -0.02 -4.22 -11.41
C GLN A 155 1.43 -4.16 -10.93
N ILE A 156 1.75 -4.69 -9.73
CA ILE A 156 3.13 -4.81 -9.23
C ILE A 156 3.97 -5.68 -10.17
N ALA A 157 3.45 -6.82 -10.62
CA ALA A 157 4.16 -7.73 -11.52
C ALA A 157 4.49 -7.06 -12.86
N ILE A 158 3.55 -6.32 -13.44
CA ILE A 158 3.76 -5.54 -14.67
C ILE A 158 4.78 -4.41 -14.42
N ALA A 159 4.58 -3.65 -13.33
CA ALA A 159 5.48 -2.57 -12.97
C ALA A 159 6.92 -3.06 -12.75
N ALA A 160 7.11 -4.22 -12.12
CA ALA A 160 8.44 -4.78 -11.86
C ALA A 160 9.25 -5.06 -13.13
N GLN A 161 8.61 -5.25 -14.27
CA GLN A 161 9.27 -5.54 -15.56
C GLN A 161 9.55 -4.31 -16.42
N SER A 162 9.04 -3.15 -16.00
CA SER A 162 9.24 -1.88 -16.67
C SER A 162 10.22 -1.03 -15.89
N ASP A 163 10.98 -0.16 -16.59
CA ASP A 163 11.78 0.90 -15.96
C ASP A 163 11.02 2.24 -15.87
N ALA A 164 9.78 2.27 -16.32
CA ALA A 164 8.95 3.48 -16.25
C ALA A 164 8.70 3.92 -14.78
N PRO A 165 8.49 5.22 -14.55
CA PRO A 165 8.05 5.73 -13.26
C PRO A 165 6.73 5.08 -12.82
N VAL A 166 6.58 4.86 -11.51
CA VAL A 166 5.36 4.27 -10.93
C VAL A 166 4.85 5.18 -9.82
N LEU A 167 3.57 5.45 -9.88
CA LEU A 167 2.83 6.08 -8.79
C LEU A 167 2.12 5.00 -7.98
N ILE A 168 2.30 5.03 -6.66
CA ILE A 168 1.63 4.14 -5.70
C ILE A 168 0.72 5.01 -4.84
N ASP A 169 -0.56 4.96 -5.11
CA ASP A 169 -1.59 5.77 -4.47
C ASP A 169 -2.40 4.94 -3.47
N GLY A 170 -2.86 5.60 -2.41
CA GLY A 170 -3.71 4.99 -1.39
C GLY A 170 -3.53 5.61 -0.02
N GLU A 171 -4.51 5.41 0.86
CA GLU A 171 -4.52 5.96 2.21
C GLU A 171 -3.27 5.63 3.02
N SER A 172 -2.99 6.45 4.04
CA SER A 172 -1.89 6.18 4.97
C SER A 172 -2.08 4.81 5.64
N GLY A 173 -0.98 4.05 5.76
CA GLY A 173 -0.99 2.74 6.40
C GLY A 173 -1.51 1.57 5.55
N THR A 174 -1.83 1.76 4.26
CA THR A 174 -2.27 0.69 3.34
C THR A 174 -1.17 -0.26 2.92
N GLY A 175 0.11 0.17 2.99
CA GLY A 175 1.28 -0.62 2.61
C GLY A 175 2.06 -0.10 1.39
N LYS A 176 1.92 1.17 1.00
CA LYS A 176 2.60 1.79 -0.15
C LYS A 176 4.12 1.51 -0.20
N SER A 177 4.81 1.71 0.93
CA SER A 177 6.25 1.46 1.01
C SER A 177 6.62 -0.03 0.84
N LEU A 178 5.71 -0.95 1.22
CA LEU A 178 5.90 -2.38 0.97
C LEU A 178 5.75 -2.69 -0.53
N VAL A 179 4.77 -2.09 -1.20
CA VAL A 179 4.61 -2.21 -2.67
C VAL A 179 5.86 -1.72 -3.39
N ALA A 180 6.43 -0.58 -3.00
CA ALA A 180 7.66 -0.06 -3.58
C ALA A 180 8.83 -1.06 -3.43
N ARG A 181 8.99 -1.67 -2.24
CA ARG A 181 9.98 -2.74 -2.01
C ARG A 181 9.74 -3.96 -2.90
N MET A 182 8.48 -4.36 -3.08
CA MET A 182 8.14 -5.51 -3.93
C MET A 182 8.44 -5.22 -5.40
N ILE A 183 8.08 -4.03 -5.91
CA ILE A 183 8.41 -3.63 -7.29
C ILE A 183 9.92 -3.69 -7.51
N HIS A 184 10.72 -3.14 -6.59
CA HIS A 184 12.17 -3.18 -6.69
C HIS A 184 12.72 -4.63 -6.63
N ARG A 185 12.29 -5.41 -5.63
CA ARG A 185 12.72 -6.80 -5.42
C ARG A 185 12.48 -7.70 -6.62
N PHE A 186 11.37 -7.47 -7.34
CA PHE A 186 11.01 -8.25 -8.51
C PHE A 186 11.43 -7.60 -9.84
N SER A 187 12.12 -6.46 -9.81
CA SER A 187 12.64 -5.78 -11.00
C SER A 187 14.00 -6.33 -11.45
N ASN A 188 14.44 -5.86 -12.62
CA ASN A 188 15.80 -6.13 -13.10
C ASN A 188 16.88 -5.42 -12.26
N ARG A 189 16.48 -4.48 -11.39
CA ARG A 189 17.35 -3.71 -10.49
C ARG A 189 17.40 -4.25 -9.06
N ALA A 190 16.91 -5.46 -8.81
CA ALA A 190 16.79 -6.06 -7.47
C ALA A 190 18.12 -6.18 -6.69
N LEU A 191 19.25 -6.20 -7.39
CA LEU A 191 20.60 -6.24 -6.80
C LEU A 191 21.22 -4.85 -6.62
N GLN A 192 20.56 -3.81 -7.12
CA GLN A 192 21.00 -2.42 -7.02
C GLN A 192 20.43 -1.76 -5.76
N PRO A 193 20.91 -0.59 -5.34
CA PRO A 193 20.39 0.10 -4.17
C PRO A 193 18.91 0.44 -4.29
N LEU A 194 18.18 0.27 -3.19
CA LEU A 194 16.83 0.79 -2.99
C LEU A 194 16.89 1.89 -1.93
N VAL A 195 16.65 3.12 -2.36
CA VAL A 195 16.74 4.30 -1.53
C VAL A 195 15.35 4.87 -1.31
N PHE A 196 15.00 5.15 -0.05
CA PHE A 196 13.77 5.84 0.31
C PHE A 196 14.10 7.26 0.70
N PHE A 197 13.37 8.20 0.16
CA PHE A 197 13.38 9.59 0.54
C PHE A 197 11.98 10.01 0.95
N ARG A 198 11.86 10.61 2.13
CA ARG A 198 10.61 11.21 2.60
C ARG A 198 10.85 12.67 2.82
N PRO A 199 10.19 13.55 2.05
CA PRO A 199 10.28 14.99 2.23
C PRO A 199 9.85 15.40 3.65
N ASP A 200 10.48 16.45 4.16
CA ASP A 200 10.06 17.13 5.38
C ASP A 200 9.59 18.55 5.00
N ALA A 201 8.28 18.76 5.07
CA ALA A 201 7.67 20.04 4.70
C ALA A 201 8.08 21.20 5.63
N ASP A 202 8.47 20.91 6.88
CA ASP A 202 8.91 21.91 7.85
C ASP A 202 10.38 22.31 7.64
N HIS A 203 11.21 21.43 7.02
CA HIS A 203 12.64 21.62 6.80
C HIS A 203 13.02 21.50 5.31
N ILE A 204 12.42 22.36 4.47
CA ILE A 204 12.55 22.31 2.99
C ILE A 204 14.00 22.33 2.52
N THR A 205 14.84 23.20 3.06
CA THR A 205 16.26 23.35 2.64
C THR A 205 17.10 22.13 2.97
N GLU A 206 16.83 21.47 4.10
CA GLU A 206 17.49 20.23 4.52
C GLU A 206 17.01 19.07 3.66
N SER A 207 15.73 19.02 3.36
CA SER A 207 15.09 18.03 2.49
C SER A 207 15.64 18.10 1.06
N ASP A 208 15.77 19.30 0.49
CA ASP A 208 16.37 19.50 -0.83
C ASP A 208 17.87 19.11 -0.83
N ALA A 209 18.60 19.43 0.23
CA ALA A 209 20.01 19.07 0.39
C ALA A 209 20.19 17.54 0.53
N GLU A 210 19.29 16.85 1.23
CA GLU A 210 19.30 15.40 1.34
C GLU A 210 19.01 14.74 -0.01
N LEU A 211 18.03 15.23 -0.76
CA LEU A 211 17.65 14.65 -2.06
C LEU A 211 18.71 14.89 -3.13
N PHE A 212 19.10 16.14 -3.34
CA PHE A 212 19.99 16.55 -4.43
C PHE A 212 21.48 16.58 -4.05
N GLY A 213 21.81 16.58 -2.76
CA GLY A 213 23.15 16.81 -2.26
C GLY A 213 23.53 18.27 -2.21
N THR A 214 24.67 18.57 -1.56
CA THR A 214 25.18 19.93 -1.41
C THR A 214 26.66 20.03 -1.83
N CYS A 215 27.04 21.20 -2.30
CA CYS A 215 28.43 21.58 -2.48
C CYS A 215 28.78 22.67 -1.43
N LEU A 216 29.58 22.30 -0.44
CA LEU A 216 29.98 23.26 0.60
C LEU A 216 31.03 24.21 0.04
N PRO A 217 30.94 25.56 0.33
CA PRO A 217 32.01 26.47 -0.02
C PRO A 217 33.34 26.09 0.66
N SER A 218 34.44 26.24 -0.06
CA SER A 218 35.78 25.79 0.36
C SER A 218 36.19 26.27 1.76
N SER A 219 35.65 27.44 2.19
CA SER A 219 35.91 28.02 3.52
C SER A 219 35.26 27.22 4.67
N ILE A 220 34.16 26.47 4.43
CA ILE A 220 33.45 25.70 5.45
C ILE A 220 33.93 24.23 5.43
N ALA A 221 34.34 23.71 4.28
CA ALA A 221 34.84 22.35 4.13
C ALA A 221 36.11 22.06 4.92
N VAL A 222 36.99 23.05 5.06
CA VAL A 222 38.23 22.94 5.87
C VAL A 222 37.91 22.78 7.36
N ALA A 223 36.87 23.41 7.85
CA ALA A 223 36.44 23.28 9.25
C ALA A 223 35.74 21.94 9.55
N ALA A 224 34.97 21.42 8.61
CA ALA A 224 34.26 20.15 8.76
C ALA A 224 35.20 18.94 8.67
N SER A 225 36.21 18.97 7.80
CA SER A 225 37.21 17.89 7.66
C SER A 225 38.13 17.75 8.88
N ALA A 226 38.32 18.85 9.64
CA ALA A 226 39.10 18.83 10.88
C ALA A 226 38.38 18.16 12.06
N VAL A 227 37.05 18.02 12.02
CA VAL A 227 36.23 17.47 13.11
C VAL A 227 35.85 15.98 12.87
N SER A 228 35.72 15.53 11.63
CA SER A 228 35.15 14.21 11.31
C SER A 228 36.11 13.29 10.59
N GLY A 229 37.37 13.28 10.74
CA GLY A 229 38.36 12.25 10.34
C GLY A 229 38.00 11.23 9.21
N SER A 230 36.96 11.50 8.40
CA SER A 230 36.45 10.62 7.35
C SER A 230 37.14 10.95 6.03
N THR A 231 38.05 10.06 5.64
CA THR A 231 38.59 9.99 4.27
C THR A 231 37.45 9.72 3.31
N GLY A 232 37.27 10.62 2.34
CA GLY A 232 36.16 10.62 1.39
C GLY A 232 35.96 9.29 0.69
N VAL A 233 34.71 8.92 0.52
CA VAL A 233 34.25 7.83 -0.34
C VAL A 233 34.68 8.17 -1.77
N GLY A 234 35.39 7.22 -2.42
CA GLY A 234 36.17 7.43 -3.61
C GLY A 234 35.51 8.25 -4.72
N GLY A 235 36.20 9.29 -5.16
CA GLY A 235 35.93 10.04 -6.39
C GLY A 235 35.16 11.33 -6.27
N LEU A 236 34.60 11.67 -5.11
CA LEU A 236 33.93 12.95 -4.86
C LEU A 236 34.95 13.98 -4.32
N GLY A 237 34.95 15.22 -4.86
CA GLY A 237 35.81 16.29 -4.36
C GLY A 237 35.55 16.60 -2.87
N PRO A 238 36.47 17.14 -2.14
CA PRO A 238 36.44 17.30 -0.68
C PRO A 238 35.28 18.18 -0.15
N ASN A 239 34.52 18.82 -1.01
CA ASN A 239 33.48 19.77 -0.67
C ASN A 239 32.07 19.30 -1.03
N LYS A 240 31.90 18.09 -1.57
CA LYS A 240 30.60 17.61 -2.10
C LYS A 240 30.00 16.54 -1.16
N GLN A 241 28.83 16.82 -0.63
CA GLN A 241 28.02 15.83 0.06
C GLN A 241 27.03 15.19 -0.94
N PRO A 242 27.11 13.87 -1.18
CA PRO A 242 26.25 13.20 -2.14
C PRO A 242 24.80 13.19 -1.63
N GLY A 243 23.85 13.59 -2.48
CA GLY A 243 22.42 13.43 -2.22
C GLY A 243 21.93 12.01 -2.52
N LEU A 244 20.71 11.72 -2.08
CA LEU A 244 20.08 10.42 -2.28
C LEU A 244 19.89 10.08 -3.78
N MET A 245 19.72 11.09 -4.64
CA MET A 245 19.68 10.88 -6.10
C MET A 245 20.97 10.27 -6.63
N LEU A 246 22.12 10.75 -6.16
CA LEU A 246 23.43 10.20 -6.55
C LEU A 246 23.66 8.82 -5.93
N LEU A 247 23.30 8.64 -4.64
CA LEU A 247 23.46 7.39 -3.91
C LEU A 247 22.58 6.26 -4.46
N SER A 248 21.44 6.59 -5.08
CA SER A 248 20.58 5.61 -5.75
C SER A 248 21.22 4.97 -6.99
N GLY A 249 22.19 5.63 -7.62
CA GLY A 249 22.94 5.12 -8.77
C GLY A 249 22.04 4.59 -9.89
N GLN A 250 22.22 3.33 -10.26
CA GLN A 250 21.36 2.61 -11.21
C GLN A 250 20.21 1.84 -10.52
N GLY A 251 20.00 2.07 -9.22
CA GLY A 251 19.00 1.41 -8.41
C GLY A 251 17.60 1.99 -8.56
N THR A 252 16.92 2.08 -7.44
CA THR A 252 15.55 2.63 -7.36
C THR A 252 15.48 3.68 -6.27
N LEU A 253 14.96 4.85 -6.60
CA LEU A 253 14.67 5.92 -5.65
C LEU A 253 13.16 6.00 -5.44
N VAL A 254 12.72 5.85 -4.20
CA VAL A 254 11.33 5.98 -3.77
C VAL A 254 11.16 7.35 -3.11
N ILE A 255 10.27 8.16 -3.65
CA ILE A 255 9.87 9.44 -3.06
C ILE A 255 8.54 9.22 -2.35
N ASP A 256 8.59 9.16 -1.02
CA ASP A 256 7.44 8.89 -0.16
C ASP A 256 6.68 10.20 0.11
N GLU A 257 5.37 10.25 -0.19
CA GLU A 257 4.51 11.44 -0.10
C GLU A 257 5.04 12.62 -0.95
N VAL A 258 5.10 12.43 -2.26
CA VAL A 258 5.67 13.40 -3.23
C VAL A 258 5.08 14.82 -3.14
N VAL A 259 3.84 14.96 -2.68
CA VAL A 259 3.16 16.25 -2.49
C VAL A 259 3.78 17.09 -1.34
N GLU A 260 4.51 16.45 -0.43
CA GLU A 260 5.25 17.14 0.64
C GLU A 260 6.54 17.83 0.14
N LEU A 261 6.99 17.54 -1.10
CA LEU A 261 8.10 18.24 -1.75
C LEU A 261 7.75 19.70 -2.06
N SER A 262 8.71 20.61 -1.90
CA SER A 262 8.56 21.98 -2.38
C SER A 262 8.35 22.03 -3.89
N ILE A 263 7.58 22.98 -4.40
CA ILE A 263 7.35 23.14 -5.85
C ILE A 263 8.68 23.34 -6.61
N ALA A 264 9.66 24.00 -6.00
CA ALA A 264 10.99 24.17 -6.58
C ALA A 264 11.72 22.82 -6.72
N ALA A 265 11.66 21.96 -5.68
CA ALA A 265 12.22 20.62 -5.72
C ALA A 265 11.50 19.72 -6.74
N GLN A 266 10.17 19.82 -6.84
CA GLN A 266 9.39 19.11 -7.84
C GLN A 266 9.79 19.49 -9.26
N ALA A 267 9.95 20.78 -9.56
CA ALA A 267 10.40 21.26 -10.87
C ALA A 267 11.84 20.80 -11.18
N LYS A 268 12.74 20.85 -10.18
CA LYS A 268 14.11 20.37 -10.32
C LYS A 268 14.18 18.86 -10.56
N LEU A 269 13.33 18.10 -9.88
CA LEU A 269 13.21 16.66 -10.08
C LEU A 269 12.72 16.32 -11.50
N LEU A 270 11.71 17.04 -12.00
CA LEU A 270 11.25 16.89 -13.39
C LEU A 270 12.38 17.16 -14.38
N GLY A 271 13.12 18.26 -14.19
CA GLY A 271 14.29 18.56 -15.03
C GLY A 271 15.33 17.44 -15.01
N ALA A 272 15.55 16.82 -13.85
CA ALA A 272 16.47 15.70 -13.72
C ALA A 272 15.97 14.43 -14.46
N ILE A 273 14.67 14.17 -14.44
CA ILE A 273 14.04 13.06 -15.19
C ILE A 273 14.20 13.25 -16.70
N GLU A 274 13.95 14.47 -17.18
CA GLU A 274 13.99 14.79 -18.61
C GLU A 274 15.42 14.85 -19.16
N ALA A 275 16.35 15.45 -18.40
CA ALA A 275 17.74 15.61 -18.82
C ALA A 275 18.61 14.36 -18.56
N GLY A 276 18.16 13.41 -17.73
CA GLY A 276 18.98 12.29 -17.24
C GLY A 276 20.18 12.74 -16.39
N SER A 277 20.14 13.97 -15.86
CA SER A 277 21.18 14.56 -15.01
C SER A 277 20.61 15.63 -14.12
N PHE A 278 21.27 15.90 -12.99
CA PHE A 278 20.86 16.91 -12.03
C PHE A 278 22.06 17.65 -11.43
N GLN A 279 21.79 18.76 -10.78
CA GLN A 279 22.81 19.54 -10.07
C GLN A 279 22.54 19.49 -8.56
N ALA A 280 23.60 19.27 -7.76
CA ALA A 280 23.51 19.43 -6.32
C ALA A 280 23.18 20.89 -5.95
N VAL A 281 22.70 21.09 -4.72
CA VAL A 281 22.43 22.44 -4.21
C VAL A 281 23.77 23.22 -4.15
N SER A 282 23.79 24.42 -4.71
CA SER A 282 24.99 25.27 -4.81
C SER A 282 26.14 24.68 -5.65
N SER A 283 25.87 23.76 -6.56
CA SER A 283 26.84 23.19 -7.50
C SER A 283 26.56 23.68 -8.93
N ALA A 284 27.62 23.98 -9.69
CA ALA A 284 27.55 24.19 -11.14
C ALA A 284 27.75 22.87 -11.94
N GLU A 285 28.24 21.83 -11.27
CA GLU A 285 28.49 20.54 -11.88
C GLU A 285 27.19 19.72 -11.99
N SER A 286 27.02 19.01 -13.09
CA SER A 286 25.89 18.12 -13.32
C SER A 286 26.29 16.68 -13.09
N ASP A 287 25.51 15.96 -12.29
CA ASP A 287 25.67 14.53 -12.00
C ASP A 287 24.67 13.73 -12.84
N PRO A 288 25.03 12.52 -13.30
CA PRO A 288 24.11 11.67 -14.04
C PRO A 288 23.01 11.12 -13.13
N PHE A 289 21.78 11.05 -13.64
CA PHE A 289 20.63 10.44 -12.96
C PHE A 289 20.14 9.21 -13.74
N GLN A 290 20.29 8.03 -13.16
CA GLN A 290 19.96 6.76 -13.81
C GLN A 290 19.02 5.89 -12.96
N ALA A 291 18.66 6.36 -11.76
CA ALA A 291 17.77 5.61 -10.89
C ALA A 291 16.35 5.54 -11.47
N ARG A 292 15.70 4.42 -11.25
CA ARG A 292 14.27 4.29 -11.46
C ARG A 292 13.52 5.01 -10.34
N LEU A 293 12.46 5.74 -10.69
CA LEU A 293 11.64 6.48 -9.73
C LEU A 293 10.35 5.74 -9.41
N LEU A 294 10.05 5.66 -8.11
CA LEU A 294 8.76 5.26 -7.57
C LEU A 294 8.25 6.40 -6.68
N PHE A 295 6.99 6.76 -6.83
CA PHE A 295 6.36 7.82 -6.06
C PHE A 295 5.25 7.24 -5.20
N THR A 296 5.06 7.76 -3.99
CA THR A 296 3.88 7.44 -3.19
C THR A 296 3.07 8.70 -2.91
N SER A 297 1.75 8.54 -2.77
CA SER A 297 0.84 9.60 -2.33
C SER A 297 -0.27 9.04 -1.46
N SER A 298 -0.66 9.78 -0.43
CA SER A 298 -1.85 9.50 0.38
C SER A 298 -2.99 10.49 0.13
N VAL A 299 -2.75 11.51 -0.68
CA VAL A 299 -3.72 12.54 -1.05
C VAL A 299 -4.13 12.43 -2.51
N ASP A 300 -5.31 12.95 -2.82
CA ASP A 300 -5.76 13.07 -4.21
C ASP A 300 -4.85 14.01 -5.00
N LEU A 301 -4.20 13.49 -6.02
CA LEU A 301 -3.26 14.26 -6.84
C LEU A 301 -3.96 15.28 -7.73
N GLU A 302 -5.23 15.09 -8.11
CA GLU A 302 -5.96 16.07 -8.91
C GLU A 302 -6.30 17.29 -8.05
N GLY A 303 -6.76 17.05 -6.81
CA GLY A 303 -6.94 18.10 -5.82
C GLY A 303 -5.63 18.85 -5.54
N ALA A 304 -4.53 18.11 -5.31
CA ALA A 304 -3.22 18.70 -5.04
C ALA A 304 -2.68 19.56 -6.20
N CYS A 305 -2.94 19.17 -7.47
CA CYS A 305 -2.62 20.01 -8.63
C CYS A 305 -3.46 21.28 -8.67
N ASN A 306 -4.77 21.20 -8.40
CA ASN A 306 -5.68 22.35 -8.38
C ASN A 306 -5.31 23.35 -7.27
N ASP A 307 -4.88 22.84 -6.13
CA ASP A 307 -4.42 23.65 -4.98
C ASP A 307 -3.00 24.20 -5.14
N GLY A 308 -2.30 23.83 -6.23
CA GLY A 308 -0.93 24.26 -6.51
C GLY A 308 0.13 23.60 -5.61
N ALA A 309 -0.22 22.54 -4.88
CA ALA A 309 0.69 21.78 -4.03
C ALA A 309 1.50 20.74 -4.85
N LEU A 310 1.02 20.36 -6.03
CA LEU A 310 1.70 19.45 -6.94
C LEU A 310 1.91 20.10 -8.30
N TYR A 311 3.15 20.05 -8.80
CA TYR A 311 3.52 20.58 -10.11
C TYR A 311 2.96 19.67 -11.22
N GLU A 312 1.99 20.18 -12.00
CA GLU A 312 1.21 19.41 -12.98
C GLU A 312 2.08 18.63 -13.99
N PRO A 313 3.19 19.20 -14.56
CA PRO A 313 4.04 18.42 -15.47
C PRO A 313 4.71 17.22 -14.80
N LEU A 314 5.09 17.33 -13.51
CA LEU A 314 5.61 16.18 -12.75
C LEU A 314 4.53 15.14 -12.53
N ALA A 315 3.30 15.56 -12.19
CA ALA A 315 2.16 14.66 -12.02
C ALA A 315 1.89 13.83 -13.29
N ALA A 316 2.02 14.43 -14.46
CA ALA A 316 1.88 13.73 -15.75
C ALA A 316 2.97 12.65 -15.94
N GLN A 317 4.23 12.94 -15.59
CA GLN A 317 5.34 11.98 -15.67
C GLN A 317 5.22 10.82 -14.70
N MET A 318 4.65 11.06 -13.50
CA MET A 318 4.48 10.03 -12.48
C MET A 318 3.39 9.01 -12.82
N ARG A 319 2.35 9.40 -13.57
CA ARG A 319 1.16 8.59 -13.87
C ARG A 319 1.32 7.56 -15.00
N VAL A 320 2.54 7.26 -15.45
CA VAL A 320 2.78 6.26 -16.51
C VAL A 320 2.27 4.88 -16.08
N ILE A 321 2.57 4.49 -14.85
CA ILE A 321 2.00 3.30 -14.20
C ILE A 321 1.40 3.75 -12.87
N ASN A 322 0.10 3.53 -12.69
CA ASN A 322 -0.59 3.86 -11.44
C ASN A 322 -1.05 2.59 -10.72
N ILE A 323 -0.64 2.44 -9.45
CA ILE A 323 -1.04 1.34 -8.56
C ILE A 323 -1.83 1.91 -7.40
N GLN A 324 -3.14 1.68 -7.40
CA GLN A 324 -4.01 2.12 -6.34
C GLN A 324 -4.20 1.02 -5.30
N LEU A 325 -3.78 1.29 -4.05
CA LEU A 325 -3.98 0.38 -2.94
C LEU A 325 -5.35 0.60 -2.29
N PRO A 326 -6.18 -0.45 -2.21
CA PRO A 326 -7.46 -0.34 -1.55
C PRO A 326 -7.29 -0.16 -0.04
N PRO A 327 -8.11 0.68 0.61
CA PRO A 327 -8.15 0.77 2.05
C PRO A 327 -8.63 -0.56 2.67
N LEU A 328 -8.26 -0.81 3.92
CA LEU A 328 -8.53 -2.10 4.58
C LEU A 328 -10.04 -2.41 4.70
N ARG A 329 -10.88 -1.39 4.82
CA ARG A 329 -12.36 -1.53 4.84
C ARG A 329 -12.95 -2.09 3.53
N GLU A 330 -12.25 -1.99 2.40
CA GLU A 330 -12.66 -2.54 1.10
C GLU A 330 -12.12 -3.95 0.84
N ARG A 331 -11.26 -4.46 1.76
CA ARG A 331 -10.68 -5.81 1.72
C ARG A 331 -10.78 -6.51 3.06
N ARG A 332 -11.97 -6.50 3.64
CA ARG A 332 -12.23 -7.07 4.99
C ARG A 332 -11.89 -8.56 5.09
N GLU A 333 -11.98 -9.27 3.98
CA GLU A 333 -11.61 -10.69 3.86
C GLU A 333 -10.15 -10.93 4.22
N ASP A 334 -9.26 -9.98 3.91
CA ASP A 334 -7.82 -10.07 4.18
C ASP A 334 -7.50 -9.89 5.68
N ILE A 335 -8.41 -9.30 6.48
CA ILE A 335 -8.15 -8.97 7.89
C ILE A 335 -7.82 -10.23 8.69
N ARG A 336 -8.51 -11.35 8.46
CA ARG A 336 -8.23 -12.63 9.16
C ARG A 336 -6.80 -13.07 8.91
N GLY A 337 -6.38 -13.14 7.65
CA GLY A 337 -5.03 -13.56 7.26
C GLY A 337 -3.94 -12.62 7.78
N LEU A 338 -4.16 -11.30 7.67
CA LEU A 338 -3.26 -10.27 8.18
C LEU A 338 -3.11 -10.35 9.71
N ALA A 339 -4.21 -10.50 10.45
CA ALA A 339 -4.19 -10.57 11.90
C ALA A 339 -3.42 -11.81 12.40
N HIS A 340 -3.64 -12.98 11.78
CA HIS A 340 -2.87 -14.19 12.12
C HIS A 340 -1.39 -14.03 11.82
N ALA A 341 -1.04 -13.44 10.66
CA ALA A 341 0.36 -13.20 10.30
C ALA A 341 1.04 -12.23 11.27
N PHE A 342 0.36 -11.14 11.67
CA PHE A 342 0.90 -10.19 12.64
C PHE A 342 1.05 -10.83 14.02
N LEU A 343 0.09 -11.64 14.46
CA LEU A 343 0.21 -12.36 15.73
C LEU A 343 1.41 -13.32 15.73
N ALA A 344 1.61 -14.07 14.65
CA ALA A 344 2.76 -14.96 14.50
C ALA A 344 4.11 -14.21 14.52
N MET A 345 4.16 -12.97 13.99
CA MET A 345 5.36 -12.13 14.04
C MET A 345 5.66 -11.58 15.43
N VAL A 346 4.61 -11.23 16.20
CA VAL A 346 4.75 -10.56 17.50
C VAL A 346 4.97 -11.54 18.61
N ALA A 347 4.35 -12.72 18.55
CA ALA A 347 4.38 -13.72 19.60
C ALA A 347 4.64 -15.14 19.04
N PRO A 348 5.77 -15.37 18.35
CA PRO A 348 6.05 -16.64 17.66
C PRO A 348 6.06 -17.82 18.63
N ASP A 349 6.55 -17.65 19.87
CA ASP A 349 6.72 -18.71 20.85
C ASP A 349 5.60 -18.77 21.90
N ALA A 350 4.66 -17.82 21.90
CA ALA A 350 3.65 -17.70 22.97
C ALA A 350 2.42 -18.60 22.76
N GLY A 351 2.29 -19.30 21.64
CA GLY A 351 1.15 -20.16 21.31
C GLY A 351 -0.21 -19.44 21.35
N LYS A 352 -0.21 -18.10 21.19
CA LYS A 352 -1.43 -17.29 21.22
C LYS A 352 -2.25 -17.46 19.94
N GLN A 353 -3.56 -17.46 20.08
CA GLN A 353 -4.51 -17.56 18.97
C GLN A 353 -5.60 -16.50 19.10
N LEU A 354 -6.10 -15.99 17.98
CA LEU A 354 -7.26 -15.12 17.92
C LEU A 354 -8.54 -15.98 17.94
N SER A 355 -9.49 -15.66 18.82
CA SER A 355 -10.82 -16.29 18.76
C SER A 355 -11.57 -15.80 17.51
N ASP A 356 -12.55 -16.59 17.04
CA ASP A 356 -13.39 -16.19 15.90
C ASP A 356 -14.15 -14.89 16.18
N LEU A 357 -14.60 -14.69 17.41
CA LEU A 357 -15.26 -13.45 17.86
C LEU A 357 -14.30 -12.24 17.79
N ALA A 358 -13.02 -12.43 18.13
CA ALA A 358 -12.01 -11.36 17.99
C ALA A 358 -11.79 -10.99 16.53
N ILE A 359 -11.77 -11.99 15.63
CA ILE A 359 -11.64 -11.77 14.18
C ILE A 359 -12.87 -11.03 13.64
N GLU A 360 -14.09 -11.43 14.01
CA GLU A 360 -15.31 -10.73 13.62
C GLU A 360 -15.31 -9.28 14.10
N SER A 361 -14.86 -9.05 15.34
CA SER A 361 -14.68 -7.69 15.88
C SER A 361 -13.70 -6.88 15.06
N LEU A 362 -12.54 -7.45 14.66
CA LEU A 362 -11.57 -6.77 13.80
C LEU A 362 -12.14 -6.48 12.40
N GLN A 363 -12.94 -7.41 11.81
CA GLN A 363 -13.55 -7.23 10.48
C GLN A 363 -14.66 -6.19 10.46
N SER A 364 -15.32 -5.94 11.60
CA SER A 364 -16.41 -4.95 11.69
C SER A 364 -15.93 -3.51 11.73
N GLN A 365 -14.65 -3.26 12.02
CA GLN A 365 -14.08 -1.93 12.20
C GLN A 365 -13.74 -1.23 10.89
N SER A 366 -13.67 0.11 10.92
CA SER A 366 -13.43 0.96 9.75
C SER A 366 -11.96 1.14 9.36
N TRP A 367 -11.04 0.98 10.31
CA TRP A 367 -9.59 1.04 10.13
C TRP A 367 -9.06 2.30 9.42
N PRO A 368 -9.25 3.52 9.96
CA PRO A 368 -8.74 4.74 9.32
C PRO A 368 -7.21 4.75 9.15
N GLY A 369 -6.46 4.06 10.02
CA GLY A 369 -5.01 3.84 9.89
C GLY A 369 -4.64 2.55 9.17
N ASN A 370 -5.62 1.89 8.52
CA ASN A 370 -5.44 0.72 7.67
C ASN A 370 -4.61 -0.41 8.31
N VAL A 371 -3.72 -1.03 7.55
CA VAL A 371 -2.90 -2.18 7.99
C VAL A 371 -1.96 -1.81 9.13
N ARG A 372 -1.48 -0.56 9.17
CA ARG A 372 -0.63 -0.07 10.27
C ARG A 372 -1.39 -0.12 11.59
N GLN A 373 -2.62 0.35 11.60
CA GLN A 373 -3.48 0.34 12.79
C GLN A 373 -3.88 -1.09 13.19
N LEU A 374 -4.24 -1.95 12.22
CA LEU A 374 -4.52 -3.37 12.48
C LEU A 374 -3.30 -4.06 13.14
N LYS A 375 -2.10 -3.84 12.62
CA LYS A 375 -0.87 -4.39 13.21
C LYS A 375 -0.68 -3.93 14.65
N GLN A 376 -0.89 -2.64 14.93
CA GLN A 376 -0.80 -2.10 16.30
C GLN A 376 -1.86 -2.71 17.23
N ALA A 377 -3.09 -2.90 16.74
CA ALA A 377 -4.17 -3.51 17.52
C ALA A 377 -3.86 -4.97 17.89
N VAL A 378 -3.34 -5.75 16.94
CA VAL A 378 -2.92 -7.14 17.20
C VAL A 378 -1.71 -7.19 18.14
N GLN A 379 -0.74 -6.27 18.00
CA GLN A 379 0.39 -6.16 18.92
C GLN A 379 -0.07 -5.83 20.34
N TYR A 380 -0.99 -4.89 20.50
CA TYR A 380 -1.57 -4.54 21.77
C TYR A 380 -2.25 -5.77 22.41
N ALA A 381 -3.12 -6.45 21.68
CA ALA A 381 -3.82 -7.63 22.14
C ALA A 381 -2.86 -8.78 22.52
N ALA A 382 -1.80 -8.98 21.73
CA ALA A 382 -0.80 -9.99 22.03
C ALA A 382 -0.06 -9.74 23.36
N VAL A 383 0.12 -8.48 23.76
CA VAL A 383 0.78 -8.11 25.03
C VAL A 383 -0.21 -8.18 26.21
N HIS A 384 -1.46 -7.74 26.03
CA HIS A 384 -2.42 -7.56 27.11
C HIS A 384 -3.24 -8.82 27.43
N ALA A 385 -3.45 -9.71 26.46
CA ALA A 385 -4.17 -10.97 26.69
C ALA A 385 -3.40 -11.85 27.69
N ARG A 386 -4.06 -12.22 28.78
CA ARG A 386 -3.48 -13.05 29.85
C ARG A 386 -3.45 -14.53 29.51
N GLY A 387 -4.31 -14.98 28.58
CA GLY A 387 -4.44 -16.37 28.15
C GLY A 387 -3.77 -16.63 26.79
N SER A 388 -3.87 -17.89 26.34
CA SER A 388 -3.44 -18.29 24.98
C SER A 388 -4.44 -17.90 23.90
N ILE A 389 -5.69 -17.57 24.27
CA ILE A 389 -6.75 -17.16 23.35
C ILE A 389 -7.00 -15.67 23.55
N ILE A 390 -6.92 -14.90 22.49
CA ILE A 390 -7.20 -13.46 22.43
C ILE A 390 -8.68 -13.29 22.09
N ASN A 391 -9.42 -12.64 23.00
CA ASN A 391 -10.84 -12.36 22.84
C ASN A 391 -11.09 -10.89 22.44
N PRO A 392 -12.32 -10.50 22.06
CA PRO A 392 -12.63 -9.11 21.69
C PRO A 392 -12.31 -8.09 22.79
N GLU A 393 -12.39 -8.49 24.06
CA GLU A 393 -12.07 -7.66 25.23
C GLU A 393 -10.57 -7.33 25.39
N ASP A 394 -9.70 -8.14 24.78
CA ASP A 394 -8.24 -7.91 24.76
C ASP A 394 -7.82 -6.96 23.63
N LEU A 395 -8.74 -6.66 22.69
CA LEU A 395 -8.48 -5.73 21.59
C LEU A 395 -8.57 -4.28 22.10
N PRO A 396 -7.76 -3.36 21.52
CA PRO A 396 -7.88 -1.96 21.88
C PRO A 396 -9.25 -1.42 21.42
N VAL A 397 -9.86 -0.58 22.24
CA VAL A 397 -11.03 0.20 21.83
C VAL A 397 -10.57 1.22 20.82
N LEU A 398 -10.92 1.03 19.53
CA LEU A 398 -10.62 2.01 18.51
C LEU A 398 -11.70 3.10 18.50
N GLU A 399 -11.27 4.34 18.60
CA GLU A 399 -12.16 5.51 18.55
C GLU A 399 -12.92 5.51 17.22
N GLY A 400 -14.25 5.40 17.28
CA GLY A 400 -15.12 5.39 16.09
C GLY A 400 -16.38 4.55 16.18
N GLN A 401 -16.56 3.75 17.23
CA GLN A 401 -17.86 3.11 17.50
C GLN A 401 -18.58 3.85 18.63
N PRO A 402 -19.91 4.09 18.53
CA PRO A 402 -20.69 4.51 19.68
C PRO A 402 -20.84 3.32 20.62
N THR A 403 -19.80 3.03 21.39
CA THR A 403 -19.90 2.11 22.52
C THR A 403 -20.30 2.92 23.72
N ASP A 404 -21.46 2.61 24.24
CA ASP A 404 -21.99 3.00 25.53
C ASP A 404 -21.08 2.49 26.67
N ARG A 405 -19.85 3.02 26.79
CA ARG A 405 -18.98 2.94 27.98
C ARG A 405 -17.81 3.92 27.91
N SER A 406 -17.95 5.01 28.64
CA SER A 406 -16.96 5.79 29.41
C SER A 406 -15.68 6.26 28.71
N VAL A 407 -15.68 7.56 28.34
CA VAL A 407 -14.82 8.62 28.93
C VAL A 407 -13.38 8.18 29.24
N HIS A 408 -12.46 8.44 28.25
CA HIS A 408 -11.13 9.05 28.49
C HIS A 408 -10.38 9.25 27.15
N GLY A 409 -11.02 9.89 26.18
CA GLY A 409 -10.33 10.70 25.16
C GLY A 409 -10.28 12.12 25.72
N SER A 410 -9.26 12.90 25.46
CA SER A 410 -9.15 14.22 26.10
C SER A 410 -10.42 15.01 25.78
N THR A 411 -11.15 15.41 26.81
CA THR A 411 -12.39 16.21 26.74
C THR A 411 -12.20 17.46 25.89
N ALA A 412 -10.97 17.92 25.72
CA ALA A 412 -10.57 19.05 24.90
C ALA A 412 -10.70 18.78 23.38
N GLU A 413 -10.26 17.61 22.87
CA GLU A 413 -10.36 17.27 21.44
C GLU A 413 -11.81 17.07 21.00
N ASN A 414 -12.62 16.41 21.86
CA ASN A 414 -14.04 16.23 21.59
C ASN A 414 -14.78 17.58 21.59
N LEU A 415 -14.41 18.51 22.47
CA LEU A 415 -14.96 19.87 22.52
C LEU A 415 -14.56 20.68 21.28
N GLU A 416 -13.31 20.55 20.84
CA GLU A 416 -12.82 21.22 19.63
C GLU A 416 -13.52 20.71 18.38
N GLN A 417 -13.70 19.41 18.25
CA GLN A 417 -14.41 18.80 17.11
C GLN A 417 -15.90 19.18 17.11
N ALA A 418 -16.55 19.17 18.26
CA ALA A 418 -17.93 19.63 18.40
C ALA A 418 -18.06 21.11 18.05
N THR A 419 -17.08 21.94 18.43
CA THR A 419 -17.04 23.37 18.10
C THR A 419 -16.87 23.59 16.59
N ARG A 420 -15.99 22.83 15.93
CA ARG A 420 -15.80 22.89 14.48
C ARG A 420 -17.07 22.48 13.73
N SER A 421 -17.71 21.39 14.15
CA SER A 421 -18.97 20.93 13.56
C SER A 421 -20.11 21.95 13.73
N TRP A 422 -20.21 22.58 14.89
CA TRP A 422 -21.17 23.65 15.15
C TRP A 422 -20.90 24.88 14.27
N LEU A 423 -19.63 25.31 14.13
CA LEU A 423 -19.25 26.41 13.24
C LEU A 423 -19.62 26.13 11.78
N GLN A 424 -19.36 24.92 11.28
CA GLN A 424 -19.71 24.52 9.91
C GLN A 424 -21.23 24.57 9.67
N ALA A 425 -22.03 24.23 10.67
CA ALA A 425 -23.50 24.30 10.57
C ALA A 425 -24.02 25.73 10.58
N GLN A 426 -23.36 26.66 11.30
CA GLN A 426 -23.81 28.06 11.48
C GLN A 426 -23.22 29.06 10.47
N CYS A 427 -22.21 28.71 9.68
CA CYS A 427 -21.57 29.60 8.70
C CYS A 427 -22.53 30.14 7.60
N ARG A 428 -23.79 29.71 7.56
CA ARG A 428 -24.81 30.17 6.58
C ARG A 428 -25.67 31.31 7.08
N GLU A 429 -25.64 31.64 8.37
CA GLU A 429 -26.44 32.75 8.96
C GLU A 429 -25.48 33.78 9.54
N GLY A 430 -25.37 34.94 8.88
CA GLY A 430 -24.56 36.06 9.37
C GLY A 430 -25.11 36.59 10.70
N GLY A 431 -24.36 36.42 11.79
CA GLY A 431 -24.70 36.86 13.14
C GLY A 431 -23.50 36.88 14.08
N PHE A 432 -23.66 37.36 15.31
CA PHE A 432 -22.63 37.38 16.33
C PHE A 432 -22.30 35.95 16.86
N LEU A 433 -21.61 35.18 16.05
CA LEU A 433 -21.27 33.75 16.29
C LEU A 433 -20.61 33.54 17.63
N HIS A 434 -19.72 34.45 18.05
CA HIS A 434 -19.00 34.36 19.34
C HIS A 434 -19.96 34.43 20.55
N GLU A 435 -20.89 35.40 20.57
CA GLU A 435 -21.83 35.53 21.67
C GLU A 435 -22.82 34.36 21.74
N HIS A 436 -23.24 33.86 20.59
CA HIS A 436 -24.14 32.71 20.48
C HIS A 436 -23.45 31.42 20.98
N PHE A 437 -22.21 31.18 20.55
CA PHE A 437 -21.40 30.04 21.03
C PHE A 437 -21.20 30.08 22.53
N LEU A 438 -20.76 31.26 23.06
CA LEU A 438 -20.56 31.41 24.51
C LEU A 438 -21.83 31.21 25.31
N ALA A 439 -22.98 31.66 24.81
CA ALA A 439 -24.26 31.48 25.50
C ALA A 439 -24.65 29.99 25.62
N ILE A 440 -24.43 29.20 24.57
CA ILE A 440 -24.69 27.75 24.57
C ILE A 440 -23.73 27.03 25.49
N ALA A 441 -22.41 27.28 25.35
CA ALA A 441 -21.36 26.61 26.10
C ALA A 441 -21.46 26.93 27.60
N GLU A 442 -21.63 28.22 27.98
CA GLU A 442 -21.75 28.63 29.38
C GLU A 442 -23.02 28.09 30.05
N ARG A 443 -24.15 28.08 29.29
CA ARG A 443 -25.39 27.51 29.84
C ARG A 443 -25.21 26.02 30.14
N ALA A 444 -24.67 25.22 29.20
CA ALA A 444 -24.45 23.81 29.42
C ALA A 444 -23.49 23.52 30.59
N LEU A 445 -22.40 24.30 30.71
CA LEU A 445 -21.44 24.18 31.78
C LEU A 445 -22.05 24.49 33.15
N ILE A 446 -22.81 25.59 33.27
CA ILE A 446 -23.47 25.96 34.53
C ILE A 446 -24.51 24.91 34.93
N GLN A 447 -25.28 24.39 33.98
CA GLN A 447 -26.29 23.37 34.23
C GLN A 447 -25.66 22.07 34.71
N ALA A 448 -24.64 21.57 34.04
CA ALA A 448 -23.92 20.36 34.47
C ALA A 448 -23.31 20.51 35.89
N MET A 449 -22.72 21.66 36.16
CA MET A 449 -22.15 21.95 37.50
C MET A 449 -23.23 22.08 38.59
N LEU A 450 -24.43 22.56 38.27
CA LEU A 450 -25.54 22.58 39.21
C LEU A 450 -26.03 21.17 39.56
N GLU A 451 -26.09 20.29 38.59
CA GLU A 451 -26.44 18.87 38.78
C GLU A 451 -25.39 18.17 39.66
N GLU A 452 -24.08 18.33 39.31
CA GLU A 452 -22.99 17.73 40.07
C GLU A 452 -22.89 18.23 41.51
N CYS A 453 -23.15 19.53 41.76
CA CYS A 453 -23.13 20.15 43.08
C CYS A 453 -24.48 20.10 43.79
N VAL A 454 -25.43 19.30 43.33
CA VAL A 454 -26.79 19.15 43.92
C VAL A 454 -27.46 20.49 44.21
N GLY A 455 -27.36 21.44 43.23
CA GLY A 455 -27.98 22.78 43.35
C GLY A 455 -27.24 23.77 44.26
N ASN A 456 -26.10 23.42 44.84
CA ASN A 456 -25.35 24.33 45.73
C ASN A 456 -24.60 25.40 44.92
N ARG A 457 -25.24 26.56 44.74
CA ARG A 457 -24.71 27.71 43.97
C ARG A 457 -23.37 28.25 44.49
N ALA A 458 -23.08 28.10 45.77
CA ALA A 458 -21.81 28.54 46.34
C ALA A 458 -20.66 27.63 45.93
N ALA A 459 -20.89 26.31 45.92
CA ALA A 459 -19.94 25.32 45.45
C ALA A 459 -19.71 25.45 43.92
N VAL A 460 -20.77 25.67 43.14
CA VAL A 460 -20.67 25.92 41.70
C VAL A 460 -19.83 27.15 41.39
N ALA A 461 -20.06 28.27 42.10
CA ALA A 461 -19.28 29.49 41.91
C ALA A 461 -17.78 29.29 42.21
N SER A 462 -17.46 28.56 43.29
CA SER A 462 -16.09 28.23 43.67
C SER A 462 -15.40 27.33 42.62
N ARG A 463 -16.07 26.28 42.12
CA ARG A 463 -15.51 25.34 41.13
C ARG A 463 -15.33 25.97 39.78
N LEU A 464 -16.21 26.89 39.35
CA LEU A 464 -16.09 27.62 38.10
C LEU A 464 -15.15 28.83 38.19
N GLY A 465 -14.58 29.13 39.33
CA GLY A 465 -13.73 30.32 39.54
C GLY A 465 -14.48 31.64 39.36
N LEU A 466 -15.82 31.64 39.55
CA LEU A 466 -16.66 32.81 39.35
C LEU A 466 -17.08 33.41 40.69
N HIS A 467 -17.22 34.74 40.70
CA HIS A 467 -17.83 35.41 41.86
C HIS A 467 -19.34 35.08 41.93
N ARG A 468 -19.89 34.91 43.13
CA ARG A 468 -21.30 34.52 43.32
C ARG A 468 -22.30 35.44 42.61
N THR A 469 -22.01 36.74 42.54
CA THR A 469 -22.84 37.73 41.83
C THR A 469 -22.81 37.51 40.33
N THR A 470 -21.65 37.18 39.76
CA THR A 470 -21.47 36.88 38.33
C THR A 470 -22.23 35.62 37.95
N LEU A 471 -22.10 34.55 38.77
CA LEU A 471 -22.85 33.31 38.54
C LEU A 471 -24.35 33.57 38.55
N ARG A 472 -24.85 34.34 39.54
CA ARG A 472 -26.28 34.69 39.65
C ARG A 472 -26.79 35.49 38.46
N GLN A 473 -25.99 36.42 37.93
CA GLN A 473 -26.32 37.17 36.70
C GLN A 473 -26.38 36.27 35.48
N LYS A 474 -25.38 35.37 35.31
CA LYS A 474 -25.35 34.41 34.22
C LYS A 474 -26.52 33.41 34.29
N MET A 475 -26.82 32.87 35.44
CA MET A 475 -27.99 32.00 35.67
C MET A 475 -29.29 32.72 35.27
N LYS A 476 -29.48 33.98 35.69
CA LYS A 476 -30.66 34.77 35.33
C LYS A 476 -30.72 35.02 33.82
N ARG A 477 -29.56 35.27 33.17
CA ARG A 477 -29.46 35.46 31.73
C ARG A 477 -29.84 34.20 30.92
N TYR A 478 -29.49 33.01 31.42
CA TYR A 478 -29.73 31.75 30.75
C TYR A 478 -30.97 31.00 31.21
N GLY A 479 -31.74 31.54 32.13
CA GLY A 479 -32.99 30.96 32.62
C GLY A 479 -32.77 29.70 33.50
N LEU A 480 -31.67 29.66 34.28
CA LEU A 480 -31.28 28.57 35.20
C LEU A 480 -31.57 28.91 36.66
#